data_29e256c08eaacf78d50047e5bd3a709a
#
_entry.id   29e256c08eaacf78d50047e5bd3a709a
#
_cell.length_a   1.000
_cell.length_b   1.000
_cell.length_c   1.000
_cell.angle_alpha   90.00
_cell.angle_beta   90.00
_cell.angle_gamma   90.00
#
_symmetry.space_group_name_H-M   'P 1'
#
loop_
_entity.id
_entity.type
_entity.pdbx_description
1 polymer ?
#
loop_
_entity_poly.entity_id
_entity_poly.type
_entity_poly.pdbx_seq_one_letter_code
_entity_poly.pdbx_strand_id
1 'polypeptide(L)'
;MDLVYATSYKTEKGLLVACCDEDCMGQIFREGRLKLAPESKFYGSAIIGLTEAVVLMVGADMLNLVGRKVVDAAINNGLVHPDAVITIAGVPHVQVMKF
;
A
#
# COMPACT_ATOMS: atom_id res chain seq x y z
N MET A 1 -6.91 8.78 -15.07
CA MET A 1 -7.46 8.18 -13.84
C MET A 1 -6.43 7.24 -13.24
N ASP A 2 -6.14 7.40 -11.95
CA ASP A 2 -5.19 6.52 -11.27
C ASP A 2 -5.92 5.29 -10.74
N LEU A 3 -5.50 4.12 -11.21
CA LEU A 3 -6.02 2.83 -10.81
C LEU A 3 -4.98 2.09 -9.98
N VAL A 4 -5.42 1.41 -8.94
CA VAL A 4 -4.54 0.68 -8.04
C VAL A 4 -5.18 -0.65 -7.63
N TYR A 5 -4.36 -1.59 -7.21
CA TYR A 5 -4.87 -2.82 -6.57
C TYR A 5 -5.17 -2.51 -5.11
N ALA A 6 -6.28 -3.05 -4.61
CA ALA A 6 -6.66 -2.87 -3.22
C ALA A 6 -7.44 -4.09 -2.72
N THR A 7 -7.15 -4.48 -1.50
CA THR A 7 -7.89 -5.55 -0.83
C THR A 7 -7.94 -5.28 0.68
N SER A 8 -8.91 -5.88 1.35
CA SER A 8 -9.12 -5.73 2.78
C SER A 8 -9.15 -7.09 3.44
N TYR A 9 -8.56 -7.18 4.63
CA TYR A 9 -8.54 -8.39 5.44
C TYR A 9 -9.02 -8.07 6.85
N LYS A 10 -9.94 -8.87 7.36
CA LYS A 10 -10.31 -8.82 8.76
C LYS A 10 -9.32 -9.67 9.54
N THR A 11 -8.67 -9.09 10.53
CA THR A 11 -7.71 -9.78 11.39
C THR A 11 -8.12 -9.67 12.85
N GLU A 12 -7.45 -10.41 13.73
CA GLU A 12 -7.67 -10.31 15.16
C GLU A 12 -7.35 -8.91 15.70
N LYS A 13 -6.48 -8.16 15.01
CA LYS A 13 -6.05 -6.82 15.43
C LYS A 13 -6.80 -5.70 14.71
N GLY A 14 -7.79 -6.06 13.88
CA GLY A 14 -8.57 -5.09 13.15
C GLY A 14 -8.52 -5.29 11.65
N LEU A 15 -8.90 -4.26 10.93
CA LEU A 15 -8.99 -4.28 9.46
C LEU A 15 -7.65 -3.87 8.85
N LEU A 16 -7.09 -4.76 8.03
CA LEU A 16 -5.89 -4.47 7.23
C LEU A 16 -6.34 -4.10 5.81
N VAL A 17 -5.86 -2.98 5.31
CA VAL A 17 -6.03 -2.60 3.90
C VAL A 17 -4.67 -2.64 3.23
N ALA A 18 -4.58 -3.40 2.15
CA ALA A 18 -3.36 -3.56 1.36
C ALA A 18 -3.60 -2.99 -0.04
N CYS A 19 -2.75 -2.06 -0.44
CA CYS A 19 -2.85 -1.41 -1.75
C CYS A 19 -1.50 -1.41 -2.46
N CYS A 20 -1.54 -1.56 -3.78
CA CYS A 20 -0.35 -1.60 -4.60
C CYS A 20 -0.60 -0.85 -5.90
N ASP A 21 0.34 0.01 -6.27
CA ASP A 21 0.30 0.67 -7.58
C ASP A 21 0.28 -0.38 -8.68
N GLU A 22 -0.46 -0.09 -9.73
CA GLU A 22 -0.65 -1.00 -10.85
C GLU A 22 0.68 -1.42 -11.48
N ASP A 23 1.61 -0.48 -11.63
CA ASP A 23 2.91 -0.73 -12.27
C ASP A 23 3.92 -1.44 -11.35
N CYS A 24 3.60 -1.60 -10.08
CA CYS A 24 4.46 -2.33 -9.14
C CYS A 24 4.08 -3.81 -8.99
N MET A 25 2.83 -4.15 -9.29
CA MET A 25 2.35 -5.51 -9.12
C MET A 25 3.09 -6.51 -10.00
N GLY A 26 3.57 -7.59 -9.39
CA GLY A 26 4.29 -8.63 -10.11
C GLY A 26 5.76 -8.31 -10.40
N GLN A 27 6.23 -7.13 -10.00
CA GLN A 27 7.62 -6.74 -10.16
C GLN A 27 8.46 -7.18 -8.97
N ILE A 28 9.76 -7.25 -9.15
CA ILE A 28 10.71 -7.53 -8.07
C ILE A 28 11.67 -6.35 -7.97
N PHE A 29 11.68 -5.72 -6.80
CA PHE A 29 12.57 -4.60 -6.53
C PHE A 29 13.60 -5.03 -5.50
N ARG A 30 14.87 -4.73 -5.75
CA ARG A 30 15.98 -5.11 -4.86
C ARG A 30 16.88 -3.92 -4.61
N GLU A 31 17.30 -3.78 -3.36
CA GLU A 31 18.27 -2.77 -2.98
C GLU A 31 19.04 -3.31 -1.78
N GLY A 32 20.34 -3.60 -1.97
CA GLY A 32 21.14 -4.23 -0.92
C GLY A 32 20.52 -5.58 -0.52
N ARG A 33 20.20 -5.71 0.76
CA ARG A 33 19.55 -6.93 1.28
C ARG A 33 18.03 -6.87 1.23
N LEU A 34 17.50 -5.73 0.84
CA LEU A 34 16.05 -5.53 0.80
C LEU A 34 15.46 -6.05 -0.51
N LYS A 35 14.31 -6.67 -0.39
CA LYS A 35 13.55 -7.16 -1.54
C LYS A 35 12.08 -6.81 -1.35
N LEU A 36 11.48 -6.28 -2.38
CA LEU A 36 10.06 -5.97 -2.42
C LEU A 36 9.47 -6.62 -3.67
N ALA A 37 8.55 -7.55 -3.48
CA ALA A 37 7.95 -8.30 -4.58
C ALA A 37 6.44 -8.41 -4.36
N PRO A 38 5.68 -7.34 -4.67
CA PRO A 38 4.24 -7.37 -4.44
C PRO A 38 3.54 -8.38 -5.34
N GLU A 39 2.70 -9.20 -4.73
CA GLU A 39 1.98 -10.27 -5.41
C GLU A 39 0.48 -10.15 -5.21
N SER A 40 -0.29 -10.59 -6.21
CA SER A 40 -1.75 -10.57 -6.17
C SER A 40 -2.31 -11.45 -5.06
N LYS A 41 -1.57 -12.43 -4.60
CA LYS A 41 -1.93 -13.26 -3.45
C LYS A 41 -2.23 -12.42 -2.21
N PHE A 42 -1.50 -11.31 -2.03
CA PHE A 42 -1.67 -10.44 -0.87
C PHE A 42 -2.42 -9.16 -1.21
N TYR A 43 -2.06 -8.50 -2.32
CA TYR A 43 -2.70 -7.23 -2.68
C TYR A 43 -3.99 -7.40 -3.46
N GLY A 44 -4.35 -8.63 -3.80
CA GLY A 44 -5.56 -8.94 -4.52
C GLY A 44 -5.44 -8.70 -6.02
N SER A 45 -6.52 -8.97 -6.73
CA SER A 45 -6.61 -8.75 -8.18
C SER A 45 -7.65 -7.68 -8.54
N ALA A 46 -8.33 -7.12 -7.56
CA ALA A 46 -9.31 -6.07 -7.78
C ALA A 46 -8.62 -4.73 -7.99
N ILE A 47 -8.98 -4.05 -9.06
CA ILE A 47 -8.46 -2.73 -9.41
C ILE A 47 -9.55 -1.70 -9.16
N ILE A 48 -9.22 -0.67 -8.41
CA ILE A 48 -10.14 0.43 -8.09
C ILE A 48 -9.44 1.77 -8.31
N GLY A 49 -10.22 2.84 -8.31
CA GLY A 49 -9.65 4.17 -8.39
C GLY A 49 -8.91 4.53 -7.11
N LEU A 50 -7.89 5.38 -7.24
CA LEU A 50 -7.09 5.83 -6.10
C LEU A 50 -7.96 6.49 -5.02
N THR A 51 -8.95 7.28 -5.43
CA THR A 51 -9.87 7.94 -4.49
C THR A 51 -10.63 6.91 -3.64
N GLU A 52 -11.10 5.83 -4.29
CA GLU A 52 -11.79 4.75 -3.57
C GLU A 52 -10.84 4.03 -2.62
N ALA A 53 -9.59 3.83 -3.04
CA ALA A 53 -8.58 3.20 -2.20
C ALA A 53 -8.33 4.03 -0.95
N VAL A 54 -8.30 5.37 -1.06
CA VAL A 54 -8.14 6.25 0.09
C VAL A 54 -9.30 6.09 1.08
N VAL A 55 -10.53 5.95 0.58
CA VAL A 55 -11.69 5.70 1.45
C VAL A 55 -11.49 4.41 2.25
N LEU A 56 -11.01 3.35 1.61
CA LEU A 56 -10.69 2.11 2.32
C LEU A 56 -9.59 2.31 3.37
N MET A 57 -8.54 3.05 3.01
CA MET A 57 -7.43 3.34 3.92
C MET A 57 -7.90 4.09 5.17
N VAL A 58 -8.81 5.03 5.02
CA VAL A 58 -9.34 5.82 6.15
C VAL A 58 -10.00 4.91 7.18
N GLY A 59 -10.72 3.89 6.72
CA GLY A 59 -11.40 2.95 7.61
C GLY A 59 -10.53 1.83 8.17
N ALA A 60 -9.26 1.76 7.77
CA ALA A 60 -8.38 0.66 8.17
C ALA A 60 -7.72 0.90 9.53
N ASP A 61 -7.41 -0.18 10.23
CA ASP A 61 -6.59 -0.15 11.44
C ASP A 61 -5.11 -0.35 11.10
N MET A 62 -4.85 -1.04 10.00
CA MET A 62 -3.50 -1.31 9.51
C MET A 62 -3.44 -1.09 8.01
N LEU A 63 -2.29 -0.58 7.54
CA LEU A 63 -2.05 -0.34 6.12
C LEU A 63 -0.78 -1.04 5.67
N ASN A 64 -0.81 -1.62 4.47
CA ASN A 64 0.37 -2.12 3.78
C ASN A 64 0.30 -1.59 2.35
N LEU A 65 1.19 -0.66 2.02
CA LEU A 65 1.13 0.09 0.77
C LEU A 65 2.43 -0.04 0.00
N VAL A 66 2.33 -0.24 -1.31
CA VAL A 66 3.47 -0.31 -2.21
C VAL A 66 3.20 0.59 -3.41
N GLY A 67 4.11 1.52 -3.66
CA GLY A 67 4.08 2.37 -4.84
C GLY A 67 3.83 3.83 -4.52
N ARG A 68 4.28 4.68 -5.42
CA ARG A 68 4.26 6.12 -5.22
C ARG A 68 2.83 6.67 -5.09
N LYS A 69 1.92 6.18 -5.92
CA LYS A 69 0.55 6.72 -5.93
C LYS A 69 -0.17 6.44 -4.61
N VAL A 70 -0.14 5.19 -4.15
CA VAL A 70 -0.86 4.83 -2.91
C VAL A 70 -0.17 5.42 -1.68
N VAL A 71 1.17 5.45 -1.66
CA VAL A 71 1.91 6.00 -0.51
C VAL A 71 1.73 7.52 -0.43
N ASP A 72 1.88 8.24 -1.55
CA ASP A 72 1.70 9.69 -1.55
C ASP A 72 0.27 10.06 -1.17
N ALA A 73 -0.73 9.33 -1.66
CA ALA A 73 -2.12 9.57 -1.29
C ALA A 73 -2.34 9.39 0.22
N ALA A 74 -1.74 8.36 0.81
CA ALA A 74 -1.84 8.12 2.24
C ALA A 74 -1.18 9.23 3.05
N ILE A 75 -0.02 9.71 2.63
CA ILE A 75 0.66 10.84 3.26
C ILE A 75 -0.20 12.10 3.16
N ASN A 76 -0.69 12.41 1.96
CA ASN A 76 -1.48 13.62 1.70
C ASN A 76 -2.79 13.64 2.48
N ASN A 77 -3.31 12.48 2.84
CA ASN A 77 -4.53 12.36 3.64
C ASN A 77 -4.26 12.17 5.14
N GLY A 78 -3.02 12.34 5.56
CA GLY A 78 -2.67 12.26 6.98
C GLY A 78 -2.72 10.88 7.59
N LEU A 79 -2.72 9.83 6.77
CA LEU A 79 -2.86 8.45 7.23
C LEU A 79 -1.52 7.81 7.56
N VAL A 80 -0.45 8.32 6.97
CA VAL A 80 0.91 7.80 7.11
C VAL A 80 1.86 8.98 7.26
N HIS A 81 2.77 8.88 8.23
CA HIS A 81 3.83 9.89 8.37
C HIS A 81 4.92 9.60 7.35
N PRO A 82 5.46 10.64 6.67
CA PRO A 82 6.54 10.42 5.68
C PRO A 82 7.73 9.65 6.23
N ASP A 83 8.05 9.83 7.51
CA ASP A 83 9.19 9.14 8.14
C ASP A 83 9.00 7.63 8.27
N ALA A 84 7.76 7.15 8.17
CA ALA A 84 7.48 5.71 8.22
C ALA A 84 7.72 5.00 6.89
N VAL A 85 7.91 5.78 5.82
CA VAL A 85 8.07 5.23 4.47
C VAL A 85 9.52 4.82 4.24
N ILE A 86 9.72 3.61 3.71
CA ILE A 86 11.02 3.19 3.18
C ILE A 86 10.95 3.15 1.67
N THR A 87 12.10 3.24 1.02
CA THR A 87 12.18 3.05 -0.44
C THR A 87 13.10 1.88 -0.74
N ILE A 88 12.68 1.07 -1.71
CA ILE A 88 13.48 -0.05 -2.20
C ILE A 88 13.58 0.12 -3.71
N ALA A 89 14.80 0.35 -4.20
CA ALA A 89 15.05 0.66 -5.61
C ALA A 89 14.15 1.82 -6.10
N GLY A 90 13.95 2.83 -5.25
CA GLY A 90 13.14 3.99 -5.57
C GLY A 90 11.63 3.81 -5.41
N VAL A 91 11.18 2.61 -5.03
CA VAL A 91 9.73 2.34 -4.84
C VAL A 91 9.36 2.52 -3.37
N PRO A 92 8.43 3.44 -3.05
CA PRO A 92 8.00 3.65 -1.68
C PRO A 92 7.18 2.48 -1.16
N HIS A 93 7.40 2.14 0.09
CA HIS A 93 6.68 1.08 0.78
C HIS A 93 6.48 1.47 2.25
N VAL A 94 5.32 1.18 2.78
CA VAL A 94 5.02 1.48 4.18
C VAL A 94 4.06 0.45 4.76
N GLN A 95 4.32 0.08 6.01
CA GLN A 95 3.42 -0.75 6.80
C GLN A 95 3.19 -0.01 8.11
N VAL A 96 1.95 0.26 8.43
CA VAL A 96 1.60 0.99 9.65
C VAL A 96 0.41 0.35 10.36
N MET A 97 0.38 0.51 11.66
CA MET A 97 -0.77 0.20 12.50
C MET A 97 -1.25 1.50 13.13
N LYS A 98 -2.54 1.75 13.02
CA LYS A 98 -3.17 2.93 13.63
C LYS A 98 -3.81 2.53 14.95
N PHE A 99 -3.51 3.25 16.00
CA PHE A 99 -4.08 3.03 17.33
C PHE A 99 -4.66 4.31 17.85
#